data_bc9210def889eb5a6da4a46d086e111c
#
_entry.id   bc9210def889eb5a6da4a46d086e111c
#
_cell.length_a   1.000
_cell.length_b   1.000
_cell.length_c   1.000
_cell.angle_alpha   90.00
_cell.angle_beta   90.00
_cell.angle_gamma   90.00
#
_symmetry.space_group_name_H-M   'P 1'
#
loop_
_entity.id
_entity.type
_entity.pdbx_description
1 polymer ?
#
loop_
_entity_poly.entity_id
_entity_poly.type
_entity_poly.pdbx_seq_one_letter_code
_entity_poly.pdbx_strand_id
1 'polypeptide(L)'
;MPLCHHGDVSARAAAFFDLDKTILAKSSSLAFAKPLYDGGLIGRTDVLKSAYAQLVYLSSGADHDQMERMRVYLSELSRGWDVEQVKAVVAETLDGIVDPIVYQEAMKLIAEHQEAGRDVIIISSSGTEIVEPIGARLGVDKAI
;
A
#
# COMPACT_ATOMS: atom_id res chain seq x y z
N MET A 1 -26.31 -42.72 18.97
CA MET A 1 -26.03 -41.32 18.77
C MET A 1 -24.72 -41.24 18.00
N PRO A 2 -24.73 -40.82 16.71
CA PRO A 2 -23.49 -40.60 16.05
C PRO A 2 -22.87 -39.34 16.60
N LEU A 3 -21.65 -39.47 17.13
CA LEU A 3 -20.79 -38.36 17.48
C LEU A 3 -20.53 -37.55 16.20
N CYS A 4 -21.05 -36.34 16.15
CA CYS A 4 -20.60 -35.36 15.16
C CYS A 4 -19.09 -35.17 15.37
N HIS A 5 -18.32 -35.72 14.45
CA HIS A 5 -16.95 -35.29 14.26
C HIS A 5 -17.05 -33.81 13.86
N HIS A 6 -16.86 -32.93 14.82
CA HIS A 6 -16.41 -31.58 14.51
C HIS A 6 -15.05 -31.76 13.88
N GLY A 7 -15.00 -31.71 12.56
CA GLY A 7 -13.76 -31.53 11.84
C GLY A 7 -13.10 -30.32 12.47
N ASP A 8 -11.92 -30.56 13.01
CA ASP A 8 -11.04 -29.54 13.55
C ASP A 8 -10.69 -28.60 12.38
N VAL A 9 -11.54 -27.58 12.20
CA VAL A 9 -11.15 -26.42 11.39
C VAL A 9 -10.13 -25.73 12.25
N SER A 10 -8.86 -26.14 12.09
CA SER A 10 -7.72 -25.41 12.62
C SER A 10 -7.84 -23.99 12.12
N ALA A 11 -8.41 -23.12 12.92
CA ALA A 11 -8.55 -21.70 12.64
C ALA A 11 -7.13 -21.14 12.55
N ARG A 12 -6.66 -20.90 11.32
CA ARG A 12 -5.37 -20.25 11.09
C ARG A 12 -5.47 -18.83 11.62
N ALA A 13 -4.60 -18.46 12.54
CA ALA A 13 -4.48 -17.09 12.99
C ALA A 13 -3.79 -16.24 11.91
N ALA A 14 -4.19 -14.99 11.79
CA ALA A 14 -3.58 -14.04 10.87
C ALA A 14 -3.11 -12.79 11.62
N ALA A 15 -1.99 -12.23 11.15
CA ALA A 15 -1.48 -10.94 11.57
C ALA A 15 -1.76 -9.91 10.46
N PHE A 16 -2.42 -8.83 10.82
CA PHE A 16 -2.76 -7.76 9.90
C PHE A 16 -1.85 -6.57 10.11
N PHE A 17 -1.32 -6.03 9.02
CA PHE A 17 -0.47 -4.85 9.02
C PHE A 17 -1.05 -3.78 8.10
N ASP A 18 -1.03 -2.54 8.56
CA ASP A 18 -1.13 -1.39 7.67
C ASP A 18 0.20 -1.20 6.93
N LEU A 19 0.16 -0.60 5.74
CA LEU A 19 1.34 -0.43 4.90
C LEU A 19 2.02 0.92 5.13
N ASP A 20 1.29 1.99 4.85
CA ASP A 20 1.83 3.35 4.82
C ASP A 20 2.13 3.86 6.23
N LYS A 21 3.38 4.29 6.47
CA LYS A 21 3.88 4.74 7.78
C LYS A 21 3.83 3.67 8.89
N THR A 22 3.64 2.43 8.52
CA THR A 22 3.66 1.26 9.42
C THR A 22 4.76 0.28 9.01
N ILE A 23 4.67 -0.33 7.84
CA ILE A 23 5.77 -1.11 7.24
C ILE A 23 6.72 -0.21 6.47
N LEU A 24 6.17 0.77 5.75
CA LEU A 24 6.92 1.77 5.00
C LEU A 24 7.01 3.08 5.79
N ALA A 25 8.17 3.73 5.73
CA ALA A 25 8.39 5.03 6.37
C ALA A 25 7.60 6.19 5.72
N LYS A 26 7.08 5.98 4.51
CA LYS A 26 6.35 6.97 3.70
C LYS A 26 5.06 6.39 3.14
N SER A 27 4.21 7.27 2.61
CA SER A 27 3.07 6.86 1.79
C SER A 27 3.54 6.15 0.52
N SER A 28 3.03 4.95 0.26
CA SER A 28 3.34 4.20 -0.95
C SER A 28 2.92 4.95 -2.22
N SER A 29 1.74 5.56 -2.23
CA SER A 29 1.28 6.36 -3.37
C SER A 29 2.19 7.55 -3.66
N LEU A 30 2.69 8.25 -2.63
CA LEU A 30 3.64 9.35 -2.80
C LEU A 30 5.03 8.86 -3.23
N ALA A 31 5.45 7.69 -2.76
CA ALA A 31 6.75 7.12 -3.15
C ALA A 31 6.82 6.83 -4.66
N PHE A 32 5.70 6.41 -5.27
CA PHE A 32 5.62 6.16 -6.71
C PHE A 32 5.23 7.38 -7.54
N ALA A 33 4.99 8.54 -6.93
CA ALA A 33 4.59 9.75 -7.68
C ALA A 33 5.59 10.16 -8.76
N LYS A 34 6.89 10.14 -8.46
CA LYS A 34 7.92 10.47 -9.45
C LYS A 34 7.99 9.47 -10.60
N PRO A 35 8.06 8.14 -10.38
CA PRO A 35 7.98 7.16 -11.45
C PRO A 35 6.73 7.29 -12.33
N LEU A 36 5.57 7.54 -11.74
CA LEU A 36 4.33 7.73 -12.49
C LEU A 36 4.34 9.02 -13.31
N TYR A 37 4.96 10.08 -12.81
CA TYR A 37 5.19 11.32 -13.56
C TYR A 37 6.15 11.09 -14.73
N ASP A 38 7.28 10.44 -14.50
CA ASP A 38 8.28 10.13 -15.52
C ASP A 38 7.70 9.20 -16.60
N GLY A 39 6.77 8.32 -16.24
CA GLY A 39 6.01 7.45 -17.15
C GLY A 39 4.87 8.16 -17.89
N GLY A 40 4.63 9.45 -17.66
CA GLY A 40 3.62 10.25 -18.34
C GLY A 40 2.19 10.07 -17.84
N LEU A 41 1.96 9.36 -16.74
CA LEU A 41 0.64 9.15 -16.13
C LEU A 41 0.18 10.35 -15.31
N ILE A 42 1.09 11.11 -14.74
CA ILE A 42 0.83 12.33 -13.97
C ILE A 42 1.33 13.55 -14.78
N GLY A 43 0.46 14.52 -15.02
CA GLY A 43 0.81 15.77 -15.70
C GLY A 43 1.47 16.79 -14.75
N ARG A 44 2.11 17.81 -15.33
CA ARG A 44 2.75 18.90 -14.55
C ARG A 44 1.75 19.67 -13.68
N THR A 45 0.54 19.91 -14.20
CA THR A 45 -0.54 20.58 -13.46
C THR A 45 -0.99 19.76 -12.25
N ASP A 46 -1.03 18.45 -12.40
CA ASP A 46 -1.42 17.51 -11.31
C ASP A 46 -0.36 17.48 -10.21
N VAL A 47 0.92 17.56 -10.57
CA VAL A 47 2.03 17.67 -9.60
C VAL A 47 1.90 18.95 -8.77
N LEU A 48 1.60 20.08 -9.40
CA LEU A 48 1.40 21.35 -8.69
C LEU A 48 0.20 21.32 -7.76
N LYS A 49 -0.93 20.76 -8.20
CA LYS A 49 -2.13 20.60 -7.38
C LYS A 49 -1.88 19.67 -6.17
N SER A 50 -1.17 18.57 -6.41
CA SER A 50 -0.81 17.62 -5.35
C SER A 50 0.13 18.23 -4.33
N ALA A 51 1.13 19.00 -4.77
CA ALA A 51 2.06 19.72 -3.89
C ALA A 51 1.32 20.76 -3.04
N TYR A 52 0.38 21.50 -3.62
CA TYR A 52 -0.46 22.46 -2.90
C TYR A 52 -1.34 21.75 -1.86
N ALA A 53 -2.01 20.67 -2.23
CA ALA A 53 -2.84 19.88 -1.31
C ALA A 53 -2.00 19.31 -0.15
N GLN A 54 -0.79 18.85 -0.41
CA GLN A 54 0.16 18.39 0.61
C GLN A 54 0.54 19.51 1.58
N LEU A 55 0.80 20.71 1.07
CA LEU A 55 1.13 21.87 1.90
C LEU A 55 -0.03 22.26 2.83
N VAL A 56 -1.26 22.27 2.32
CA VAL A 56 -2.47 22.53 3.09
C VAL A 56 -2.66 21.46 4.18
N TYR A 57 -2.46 20.20 3.83
CA TYR A 57 -2.53 19.08 4.79
C TYR A 57 -1.54 19.23 5.94
N LEU A 58 -0.30 19.60 5.65
CA LEU A 58 0.74 19.80 6.66
C LEU A 58 0.50 21.02 7.54
N SER A 59 -0.17 22.05 7.02
CA SER A 59 -0.41 23.31 7.75
C SER A 59 -1.65 23.29 8.63
N SER A 60 -2.68 22.55 8.27
CA SER A 60 -3.99 22.57 8.94
C SER A 60 -4.34 21.28 9.70
N GLY A 61 -3.51 20.25 9.59
CA GLY A 61 -3.80 18.92 10.12
C GLY A 61 -4.83 18.14 9.30
N ALA A 62 -4.90 16.83 9.54
CA ALA A 62 -5.86 15.97 8.86
C ALA A 62 -7.17 15.94 9.61
N ASP A 63 -8.20 16.59 9.07
CA ASP A 63 -9.55 16.29 9.46
C ASP A 63 -10.17 15.24 8.50
N HIS A 64 -11.27 14.63 8.89
CA HIS A 64 -11.94 13.60 8.12
C HIS A 64 -12.37 14.09 6.73
N ASP A 65 -12.85 15.31 6.64
CA ASP A 65 -13.31 15.92 5.38
C ASP A 65 -12.15 16.20 4.41
N GLN A 66 -10.99 16.53 4.92
CA GLN A 66 -9.79 16.73 4.09
C GLN A 66 -9.26 15.40 3.54
N MET A 67 -9.27 14.36 4.34
CA MET A 67 -8.89 13.01 3.88
C MET A 67 -9.83 12.49 2.81
N GLU A 68 -11.14 12.70 2.96
CA GLU A 68 -12.11 12.30 1.95
C GLU A 68 -11.95 13.08 0.63
N ARG A 69 -11.71 14.39 0.70
CA ARG A 69 -11.40 15.21 -0.50
C ARG A 69 -10.14 14.73 -1.20
N MET A 70 -9.10 14.39 -0.46
CA MET A 70 -7.87 13.84 -1.02
C MET A 70 -8.11 12.49 -1.70
N ARG A 71 -8.89 11.60 -1.08
CA ARG A 71 -9.27 10.32 -1.65
C ARG A 71 -10.02 10.49 -2.97
N VAL A 72 -11.01 11.38 -3.00
CA VAL A 72 -11.77 11.69 -4.22
C VAL A 72 -10.85 12.27 -5.30
N TYR A 73 -9.99 13.20 -4.93
CA TYR A 73 -9.03 13.81 -5.87
C TYR A 73 -8.09 12.76 -6.50
N LEU A 74 -7.49 11.89 -5.69
CA LEU A 74 -6.60 10.83 -6.19
C LEU A 74 -7.36 9.83 -7.07
N SER A 75 -8.60 9.51 -6.70
CA SER A 75 -9.45 8.63 -7.51
C SER A 75 -9.81 9.25 -8.86
N GLU A 76 -10.08 10.55 -8.91
CA GLU A 76 -10.34 11.27 -10.17
C GLU A 76 -9.07 11.43 -11.01
N LEU A 77 -7.93 11.72 -10.39
CA LEU A 77 -6.64 11.83 -11.05
C LEU A 77 -6.26 10.55 -11.79
N SER A 78 -6.48 9.41 -11.14
CA SER A 78 -6.16 8.10 -11.71
C SER A 78 -7.21 7.55 -12.69
N ARG A 79 -8.34 8.25 -12.84
CA ARG A 79 -9.39 7.83 -13.75
C ARG A 79 -8.90 7.85 -15.19
N GLY A 80 -9.04 6.72 -15.88
CA GLY A 80 -8.62 6.56 -17.27
C GLY A 80 -7.14 6.22 -17.46
N TRP A 81 -6.38 6.02 -16.36
CA TRP A 81 -5.04 5.47 -16.48
C TRP A 81 -5.09 4.03 -16.99
N ASP A 82 -4.14 3.68 -17.85
CA ASP A 82 -3.95 2.31 -18.28
C ASP A 82 -3.35 1.50 -17.13
N VAL A 83 -4.10 0.49 -16.67
CA VAL A 83 -3.70 -0.37 -15.54
C VAL A 83 -2.39 -1.11 -15.84
N GLU A 84 -2.19 -1.58 -17.07
CA GLU A 84 -0.97 -2.29 -17.46
C GLU A 84 0.25 -1.36 -17.48
N GLN A 85 0.05 -0.10 -17.87
CA GLN A 85 1.10 0.92 -17.79
C GLN A 85 1.49 1.23 -16.34
N VAL A 86 0.50 1.36 -15.44
CA VAL A 86 0.76 1.55 -14.00
C VAL A 86 1.56 0.37 -13.44
N LYS A 87 1.12 -0.85 -13.72
CA LYS A 87 1.82 -2.07 -13.28
C LYS A 87 3.25 -2.14 -13.80
N ALA A 88 3.48 -1.77 -15.06
CA ALA A 88 4.81 -1.75 -15.65
C ALA A 88 5.73 -0.75 -14.93
N VAL A 89 5.27 0.48 -14.70
CA VAL A 89 6.03 1.51 -13.99
C VAL A 89 6.37 1.06 -12.56
N VAL A 90 5.40 0.48 -11.85
CA VAL A 90 5.61 -0.03 -10.50
C VAL A 90 6.62 -1.17 -10.50
N ALA A 91 6.49 -2.14 -11.40
CA ALA A 91 7.40 -3.29 -11.49
C ALA A 91 8.85 -2.86 -11.76
N GLU A 92 9.07 -1.90 -12.67
CA GLU A 92 10.40 -1.41 -13.03
C GLU A 92 11.10 -0.65 -11.90
N THR A 93 10.33 0.01 -11.02
CA THR A 93 10.86 0.91 -9.99
C THR A 93 10.74 0.37 -8.58
N LEU A 94 10.11 -0.79 -8.40
CA LEU A 94 9.71 -1.34 -7.11
C LEU A 94 10.86 -1.44 -6.10
N ASP A 95 11.94 -2.10 -6.47
CA ASP A 95 13.06 -2.35 -5.55
C ASP A 95 13.73 -1.05 -5.12
N GLY A 96 14.00 -0.15 -6.07
CA GLY A 96 14.63 1.14 -5.81
C GLY A 96 13.77 2.10 -4.97
N ILE A 97 12.46 1.96 -5.01
CA ILE A 97 11.52 2.81 -4.28
C ILE A 97 11.20 2.23 -2.90
N VAL A 98 10.95 0.93 -2.81
CA VAL A 98 10.44 0.28 -1.59
C VAL A 98 11.56 -0.05 -0.62
N ASP A 99 12.63 -0.69 -1.08
CA ASP A 99 13.70 -1.16 -0.20
C ASP A 99 14.28 -0.07 0.74
N PRO A 100 14.53 1.17 0.27
CA PRO A 100 15.08 2.23 1.13
C PRO A 100 14.12 2.72 2.21
N ILE A 101 12.82 2.45 2.11
CA ILE A 101 11.80 3.00 3.01
C ILE A 101 11.11 1.95 3.88
N VAL A 102 11.52 0.69 3.79
CA VAL A 102 10.98 -0.40 4.64
C VAL A 102 11.62 -0.33 6.02
N TYR A 103 10.78 -0.36 7.06
CA TYR A 103 11.25 -0.52 8.44
C TYR A 103 11.73 -1.95 8.69
N GLN A 104 12.97 -2.10 9.15
CA GLN A 104 13.54 -3.41 9.46
C GLN A 104 12.81 -4.09 10.62
N GLU A 105 12.31 -3.32 11.58
CA GLU A 105 11.50 -3.80 12.70
C GLU A 105 10.20 -4.44 12.20
N ALA A 106 9.57 -3.85 11.20
CA ALA A 106 8.36 -4.42 10.59
C ALA A 106 8.67 -5.76 9.91
N MET A 107 9.80 -5.85 9.19
CA MET A 107 10.23 -7.10 8.56
C MET A 107 10.51 -8.21 9.59
N LYS A 108 11.08 -7.87 10.74
CA LYS A 108 11.28 -8.83 11.84
C LYS A 108 9.95 -9.34 12.38
N LEU A 109 8.99 -8.46 12.63
CA LEU A 109 7.66 -8.86 13.11
C LEU A 109 6.93 -9.74 12.08
N ILE A 110 7.01 -9.42 10.81
CA ILE A 110 6.44 -10.26 9.73
C ILE A 110 7.03 -11.66 9.78
N ALA A 111 8.37 -11.77 9.86
CA ALA A 111 9.05 -13.05 9.95
C ALA A 111 8.65 -13.84 11.21
N GLU A 112 8.56 -13.20 12.36
CA GLU A 112 8.13 -13.82 13.63
C GLU A 112 6.71 -14.38 13.53
N HIS A 113 5.78 -13.65 12.90
CA HIS A 113 4.43 -14.14 12.67
C HIS A 113 4.39 -15.35 11.73
N GLN A 114 5.15 -15.30 10.63
CA GLN A 114 5.24 -16.40 9.68
C GLN A 114 5.87 -17.65 10.30
N GLU A 115 6.93 -17.49 11.08
CA GLU A 115 7.58 -18.61 11.82
C GLU A 115 6.63 -19.24 12.84
N ALA A 116 5.73 -18.46 13.43
CA ALA A 116 4.69 -18.94 14.34
C ALA A 116 3.48 -19.59 13.62
N GLY A 117 3.52 -19.70 12.29
CA GLY A 117 2.47 -20.31 11.47
C GLY A 117 1.24 -19.41 11.25
N ARG A 118 1.35 -18.11 11.50
CA ARG A 118 0.31 -17.13 11.21
C ARG A 118 0.44 -16.62 9.79
N ASP A 119 -0.70 -16.42 9.12
CA ASP A 119 -0.72 -15.72 7.85
C ASP A 119 -0.49 -14.22 8.07
N VAL A 120 0.33 -13.59 7.24
CA VAL A 120 0.57 -12.14 7.30
C VAL A 120 -0.18 -11.47 6.16
N ILE A 121 -1.04 -10.52 6.50
CA ILE A 121 -1.91 -9.82 5.57
C ILE A 121 -1.67 -8.32 5.68
N ILE A 122 -1.35 -7.68 4.57
CA ILE A 122 -1.30 -6.22 4.48
C ILE A 122 -2.67 -5.70 4.05
N ILE A 123 -3.17 -4.69 4.75
CA ILE A 123 -4.37 -3.94 4.39
C ILE A 123 -3.97 -2.48 4.19
N SER A 124 -4.29 -1.92 3.01
CA SER A 124 -3.94 -0.55 2.66
C SER A 124 -5.06 0.13 1.87
N SER A 125 -5.18 1.44 2.04
CA SER A 125 -6.06 2.28 1.22
C SER A 125 -5.42 2.73 -0.10
N SER A 126 -4.16 2.37 -0.35
CA SER A 126 -3.50 2.61 -1.64
C SER A 126 -4.03 1.68 -2.72
N GLY A 127 -3.81 2.05 -3.99
CA GLY A 127 -4.29 1.25 -5.12
C GLY A 127 -3.67 -0.15 -5.17
N THR A 128 -4.46 -1.13 -5.57
CA THR A 128 -4.08 -2.54 -5.68
C THR A 128 -2.82 -2.72 -6.52
N GLU A 129 -2.67 -1.94 -7.59
CA GLU A 129 -1.53 -1.96 -8.51
C GLU A 129 -0.19 -1.59 -7.84
N ILE A 130 -0.25 -0.93 -6.68
CA ILE A 130 0.90 -0.59 -5.84
C ILE A 130 1.03 -1.57 -4.68
N VAL A 131 -0.06 -1.88 -4.01
CA VAL A 131 -0.08 -2.67 -2.76
C VAL A 131 0.30 -4.13 -3.00
N GLU A 132 -0.26 -4.77 -4.02
CA GLU A 132 0.04 -6.18 -4.33
C GLU A 132 1.52 -6.42 -4.68
N PRO A 133 2.16 -5.64 -5.57
CA PRO A 133 3.59 -5.81 -5.85
C PRO A 133 4.48 -5.58 -4.61
N ILE A 134 4.14 -4.62 -3.77
CA ILE A 134 4.85 -4.39 -2.50
C ILE A 134 4.69 -5.60 -1.59
N GLY A 135 3.48 -6.11 -1.40
CA GLY A 135 3.22 -7.30 -0.59
C GLY A 135 4.02 -8.52 -1.08
N ALA A 136 4.04 -8.76 -2.37
CA ALA A 136 4.84 -9.82 -2.99
C ALA A 136 6.34 -9.62 -2.75
N ARG A 137 6.83 -8.39 -2.88
CA ARG A 137 8.24 -8.03 -2.60
C ARG A 137 8.63 -8.27 -1.15
N LEU A 138 7.73 -8.01 -0.21
CA LEU A 138 7.94 -8.20 1.23
C LEU A 138 7.71 -9.65 1.70
N GLY A 139 7.21 -10.51 0.83
CA GLY A 139 6.98 -11.92 1.14
C GLY A 139 5.79 -12.20 2.05
N VAL A 140 4.79 -11.30 2.10
CA VAL A 140 3.57 -11.53 2.87
C VAL A 140 2.61 -12.47 2.14
N ASP A 141 1.69 -13.08 2.89
CA ASP A 141 0.76 -14.08 2.33
C ASP A 141 -0.33 -13.42 1.47
N LYS A 142 -0.74 -12.20 1.82
CA LYS A 142 -1.73 -11.43 1.06
C LYS A 142 -1.55 -9.93 1.28
N ALA A 143 -1.86 -9.16 0.24
CA ALA A 143 -1.96 -7.70 0.30
C ALA A 143 -3.25 -7.24 -0.41
N ILE A 144 -4.04 -6.38 0.25
CA ILE A 144 -5.35 -5.90 -0.20
C ILE A 144 -5.53 -4.42 0.12
#